data_770053bbeaa90c2cf38f5396daef5d9c
#
_entry.id   770053bbeaa90c2cf38f5396daef5d9c
#
_cell.length_a   1.000
_cell.length_b   1.000
_cell.length_c   1.000
_cell.angle_alpha   90.00
_cell.angle_beta   90.00
_cell.angle_gamma   90.00
#
_symmetry.space_group_name_H-M   'P 1'
#
loop_
_entity.id
_entity.type
_entity.pdbx_description
1 polymer ?
#
loop_
_entity_poly.entity_id
_entity_poly.type
_entity_poly.pdbx_seq_one_letter_code
_entity_poly.pdbx_strand_id
1 'polypeptide(L)'
;KEKSADAHILMRNYMMERFLEHLSFSEYRDRFVLKGGMLVAAMVGLDARSTMDLDATIKGVNVSTEDVEKLIDAIIAVLIDDGVSFQIKSIMEIMDEAEYPGIRVSMTSVFDSVVTPLKIDISTGDAITPKEVRYRFKLMLEDRSIDILAYNLETVLAEKLETIITRTVTNTR
;
A
#
# COMPACT_ATOMS: atom_id res chain seq x y z
N LYS A 1 -4.56 -24.07 18.26
CA LYS A 1 -3.26 -23.98 17.55
C LYS A 1 -3.22 -22.60 16.92
N GLU A 2 -2.57 -21.66 17.60
CA GLU A 2 -2.18 -20.40 16.97
C GLU A 2 -1.32 -20.75 15.75
N LYS A 3 -1.76 -20.32 14.56
CA LYS A 3 -0.91 -20.34 13.39
C LYS A 3 0.19 -19.29 13.63
N SER A 4 1.42 -19.74 13.90
CA SER A 4 2.54 -18.81 13.92
C SER A 4 2.61 -18.18 12.52
N ALA A 5 2.30 -16.89 12.43
CA ALA A 5 2.52 -16.14 11.21
C ALA A 5 4.02 -16.19 10.88
N ASP A 6 4.34 -16.30 9.58
CA ASP A 6 5.72 -16.25 9.14
C ASP A 6 6.33 -14.89 9.57
N ALA A 7 7.43 -14.92 10.31
CA ALA A 7 8.09 -13.72 10.82
C ALA A 7 8.47 -12.73 9.70
N HIS A 8 8.80 -13.23 8.50
CA HIS A 8 9.09 -12.38 7.35
C HIS A 8 7.84 -11.64 6.84
N ILE A 9 6.67 -12.29 6.90
CA ILE A 9 5.40 -11.66 6.52
C ILE A 9 5.04 -10.58 7.53
N LEU A 10 5.15 -10.88 8.82
CA LEU A 10 4.89 -9.91 9.88
C LEU A 10 5.83 -8.69 9.78
N MET A 11 7.12 -8.93 9.57
CA MET A 11 8.10 -7.86 9.40
C MET A 11 7.77 -6.99 8.18
N ARG A 12 7.41 -7.60 7.04
CA ARG A 12 7.02 -6.84 5.85
C ARG A 12 5.76 -6.00 6.09
N ASN A 13 4.74 -6.57 6.71
CA ASN A 13 3.52 -5.84 7.05
C ASN A 13 3.81 -4.68 8.00
N TYR A 14 4.68 -4.87 8.99
CA TYR A 14 5.12 -3.82 9.89
C TYR A 14 5.84 -2.70 9.14
N MET A 15 6.74 -3.02 8.21
CA MET A 15 7.44 -2.02 7.41
C MET A 15 6.51 -1.26 6.46
N MET A 16 5.51 -1.92 5.87
CA MET A 16 4.47 -1.25 5.07
C MET A 16 3.63 -0.31 5.94
N GLU A 17 3.32 -0.72 7.17
CA GLU A 17 2.62 0.12 8.13
C GLU A 17 3.45 1.36 8.51
N ARG A 18 4.76 1.21 8.73
CA ARG A 18 5.65 2.37 8.97
C ARG A 18 5.66 3.33 7.78
N PHE A 19 5.70 2.80 6.55
CA PHE A 19 5.56 3.65 5.36
C PHE A 19 4.23 4.42 5.34
N LEU A 20 3.11 3.77 5.67
CA LEU A 20 1.82 4.46 5.79
C LEU A 20 1.80 5.52 6.89
N GLU A 21 2.58 5.35 7.95
CA GLU A 21 2.71 6.36 8.98
C GLU A 21 3.49 7.58 8.47
N HIS A 22 4.62 7.39 7.78
CA HIS A 22 5.33 8.49 7.10
C HIS A 22 4.39 9.22 6.13
N LEU A 23 3.62 8.49 5.33
CA LEU A 23 2.60 9.04 4.45
C LEU A 23 1.60 9.93 5.22
N SER A 24 1.11 9.48 6.37
CA SER A 24 0.08 10.18 7.15
C SER A 24 0.51 11.55 7.64
N PHE A 25 1.82 11.78 7.77
CA PHE A 25 2.43 13.06 8.13
C PHE A 25 2.96 13.86 6.93
N SER A 26 2.98 13.27 5.74
CA SER A 26 3.48 13.92 4.54
C SER A 26 2.44 14.89 3.93
N GLU A 27 2.89 15.75 3.02
CA GLU A 27 2.00 16.61 2.21
C GLU A 27 1.12 15.80 1.24
N TYR A 28 1.44 14.53 0.98
CA TYR A 28 0.71 13.64 0.07
C TYR A 28 -0.39 12.83 0.73
N ARG A 29 -0.60 12.98 2.04
CA ARG A 29 -1.62 12.25 2.82
C ARG A 29 -3.05 12.35 2.26
N ASP A 30 -3.35 13.44 1.54
CA ASP A 30 -4.67 13.70 0.94
C ASP A 30 -4.74 13.35 -0.55
N ARG A 31 -3.67 12.77 -1.11
CA ARG A 31 -3.58 12.36 -2.51
C ARG A 31 -3.35 10.86 -2.68
N PHE A 32 -2.67 10.24 -1.75
CA PHE A 32 -2.36 8.82 -1.75
C PHE A 32 -3.52 8.05 -1.12
N VAL A 33 -4.16 7.19 -1.91
CA VAL A 33 -5.35 6.44 -1.48
C VAL A 33 -5.01 4.95 -1.43
N LEU A 34 -4.99 4.36 -0.24
CA LEU A 34 -4.70 2.95 -0.02
C LEU A 34 -5.81 2.08 -0.62
N LYS A 35 -5.42 1.00 -1.32
CA LYS A 35 -6.31 -0.02 -1.85
C LYS A 35 -5.74 -1.43 -1.65
N GLY A 36 -6.30 -2.41 -2.33
CA GLY A 36 -5.72 -3.74 -2.45
C GLY A 36 -5.66 -4.58 -1.18
N GLY A 37 -4.64 -5.45 -1.14
CA GLY A 37 -4.53 -6.50 -0.12
C GLY A 37 -4.34 -5.98 1.30
N MET A 38 -3.54 -4.93 1.47
CA MET A 38 -3.27 -4.37 2.79
C MET A 38 -4.51 -3.70 3.41
N LEU A 39 -5.30 -2.99 2.60
CA LEU A 39 -6.57 -2.41 3.06
C LEU A 39 -7.56 -3.50 3.48
N VAL A 40 -7.69 -4.56 2.67
CA VAL A 40 -8.57 -5.70 3.02
C VAL A 40 -8.11 -6.36 4.32
N ALA A 41 -6.81 -6.58 4.50
CA ALA A 41 -6.25 -7.14 5.74
C ALA A 41 -6.55 -6.25 6.95
N ALA A 42 -6.47 -4.92 6.80
CA ALA A 42 -6.82 -3.99 7.87
C ALA A 42 -8.31 -4.00 8.23
N MET A 43 -9.19 -4.20 7.22
CA MET A 43 -10.66 -4.24 7.44
C MET A 43 -11.13 -5.54 8.11
N VAL A 44 -10.51 -6.69 7.79
CA VAL A 44 -10.95 -8.01 8.26
C VAL A 44 -10.04 -8.65 9.29
N GLY A 45 -8.90 -8.03 9.60
CA GLY A 45 -7.85 -8.54 10.48
C GLY A 45 -6.71 -9.21 9.71
N LEU A 46 -5.47 -9.00 10.20
CA LEU A 46 -4.23 -9.49 9.55
C LEU A 46 -4.15 -11.01 9.44
N ASP A 47 -4.79 -11.74 10.39
CA ASP A 47 -4.83 -13.20 10.40
C ASP A 47 -5.56 -13.77 9.18
N ALA A 48 -6.38 -12.97 8.53
CA ALA A 48 -7.21 -13.42 7.41
C ALA A 48 -6.44 -13.43 6.07
N ARG A 49 -5.37 -12.65 5.93
CA ARG A 49 -4.64 -12.54 4.66
C ARG A 49 -3.18 -12.09 4.84
N SER A 50 -2.30 -12.83 4.18
CA SER A 50 -0.92 -12.41 3.94
C SER A 50 -0.88 -11.49 2.71
N THR A 51 -0.54 -10.21 2.89
CA THR A 51 -0.27 -9.30 1.77
C THR A 51 1.23 -9.15 1.56
N MET A 52 1.65 -9.03 0.30
CA MET A 52 3.06 -8.95 -0.06
C MET A 52 3.44 -7.57 -0.57
N ASP A 53 2.46 -6.82 -1.08
CA ASP A 53 2.65 -5.55 -1.75
C ASP A 53 1.67 -4.52 -1.18
N LEU A 54 2.03 -3.25 -1.26
CA LEU A 54 1.17 -2.13 -0.93
C LEU A 54 0.60 -1.56 -2.23
N ASP A 55 -0.71 -1.57 -2.38
CA ASP A 55 -1.39 -1.05 -3.55
C ASP A 55 -2.02 0.31 -3.23
N ALA A 56 -1.87 1.27 -4.13
CA ALA A 56 -2.43 2.60 -3.98
C ALA A 56 -2.86 3.21 -5.31
N THR A 57 -3.75 4.19 -5.25
CA THR A 57 -3.99 5.13 -6.35
C THR A 57 -3.66 6.55 -5.91
N ILE A 58 -3.16 7.36 -6.85
CA ILE A 58 -2.85 8.77 -6.58
C ILE A 58 -3.87 9.65 -7.29
N LYS A 59 -4.38 10.63 -6.53
CA LYS A 59 -5.36 11.62 -7.01
C LYS A 59 -4.69 12.89 -7.50
N GLY A 60 -5.15 13.38 -8.65
CA GLY A 60 -4.86 14.75 -9.09
C GLY A 60 -3.43 14.99 -9.58
N VAL A 61 -2.72 13.93 -9.96
CA VAL A 61 -1.39 14.02 -10.55
C VAL A 61 -1.35 13.13 -11.79
N ASN A 62 -0.78 13.63 -12.88
CA ASN A 62 -0.33 12.76 -13.98
C ASN A 62 0.86 11.97 -13.42
N VAL A 63 0.82 10.66 -13.56
CA VAL A 63 1.83 9.81 -12.97
C VAL A 63 2.88 9.47 -14.01
N SER A 64 3.97 10.21 -13.94
CA SER A 64 5.26 9.81 -14.50
C SER A 64 6.10 9.12 -13.42
N THR A 65 7.09 8.35 -13.82
CA THR A 65 8.07 7.77 -12.90
C THR A 65 8.77 8.85 -12.06
N GLU A 66 9.05 10.01 -12.65
CA GLU A 66 9.65 11.16 -11.97
C GLU A 66 8.76 11.79 -10.90
N ASP A 67 7.45 11.89 -11.17
CA ASP A 67 6.50 12.44 -10.20
C ASP A 67 6.30 11.47 -9.02
N VAL A 68 6.27 10.16 -9.30
CA VAL A 68 6.22 9.12 -8.26
C VAL A 68 7.50 9.12 -7.42
N GLU A 69 8.68 9.27 -8.03
CA GLU A 69 9.94 9.36 -7.30
C GLU A 69 9.91 10.52 -6.30
N LYS A 70 9.56 11.73 -6.76
CA LYS A 70 9.43 12.92 -5.90
C LYS A 70 8.43 12.72 -4.77
N LEU A 71 7.30 12.07 -5.07
CA LEU A 71 6.27 11.78 -4.08
C LEU A 71 6.78 10.81 -3.01
N ILE A 72 7.40 9.71 -3.42
CA ILE A 72 7.95 8.71 -2.48
C ILE A 72 9.10 9.31 -1.67
N ASP A 73 10.00 10.07 -2.29
CA ASP A 73 11.10 10.76 -1.60
C ASP A 73 10.55 11.71 -0.52
N ALA A 74 9.52 12.49 -0.83
CA ALA A 74 8.89 13.38 0.15
C ALA A 74 8.23 12.62 1.30
N ILE A 75 7.63 11.45 1.04
CA ILE A 75 7.05 10.60 2.09
C ILE A 75 8.14 10.04 3.00
N ILE A 76 9.19 9.44 2.44
CA ILE A 76 10.25 8.80 3.24
C ILE A 76 11.17 9.81 3.94
N ALA A 77 11.17 11.08 3.48
CA ALA A 77 11.89 12.18 4.14
C ALA A 77 11.19 12.70 5.41
N VAL A 78 9.96 12.31 5.67
CA VAL A 78 9.27 12.66 6.93
C VAL A 78 10.02 12.05 8.11
N LEU A 79 10.40 12.89 9.06
CA LEU A 79 11.14 12.44 10.24
C LEU A 79 10.18 11.86 11.27
N ILE A 80 10.29 10.56 11.51
CA ILE A 80 9.62 9.83 12.58
C ILE A 80 10.70 9.11 13.39
N ASP A 81 10.63 9.19 14.71
CA ASP A 81 11.54 8.48 15.61
C ASP A 81 11.05 7.04 15.85
N ASP A 82 11.02 6.25 14.78
CA ASP A 82 10.58 4.84 14.81
C ASP A 82 11.74 3.87 14.51
N GLY A 83 12.95 4.39 14.29
CA GLY A 83 14.14 3.61 13.96
C GLY A 83 14.10 2.98 12.56
N VAL A 84 13.12 3.31 11.71
CA VAL A 84 12.98 2.78 10.36
C VAL A 84 13.51 3.78 9.34
N SER A 85 14.26 3.29 8.37
CA SER A 85 14.67 4.06 7.19
C SER A 85 14.26 3.35 5.91
N PHE A 86 14.00 4.12 4.86
CA PHE A 86 13.61 3.62 3.55
C PHE A 86 14.58 4.06 2.47
N GLN A 87 14.76 3.21 1.46
CA GLN A 87 15.59 3.52 0.29
C GLN A 87 14.93 2.99 -0.98
N ILE A 88 14.69 3.87 -1.95
CA ILE A 88 14.23 3.49 -3.30
C ILE A 88 15.33 2.69 -3.99
N LYS A 89 14.97 1.58 -4.62
CA LYS A 89 15.87 0.74 -5.43
C LYS A 89 15.59 0.88 -6.92
N SER A 90 14.33 0.90 -7.29
CA SER A 90 13.92 1.12 -8.68
C SER A 90 12.48 1.61 -8.75
N ILE A 91 12.19 2.38 -9.79
CA ILE A 91 10.84 2.80 -10.17
C ILE A 91 10.67 2.40 -11.62
N MET A 92 9.60 1.70 -11.94
CA MET A 92 9.33 1.22 -13.29
C MET A 92 7.84 1.25 -13.62
N GLU A 93 7.53 1.53 -14.86
CA GLU A 93 6.18 1.35 -15.37
C GLU A 93 5.84 -0.13 -15.42
N ILE A 94 4.63 -0.47 -14.99
CA ILE A 94 4.07 -1.80 -15.10
C ILE A 94 2.84 -1.71 -15.99
N MET A 95 2.80 -2.57 -17.01
CA MET A 95 1.58 -2.81 -17.75
C MET A 95 0.88 -3.98 -17.05
N ASP A 96 -0.12 -3.68 -16.23
CA ASP A 96 -1.05 -4.71 -15.80
C ASP A 96 -1.94 -5.08 -17.01
N GLU A 97 -2.43 -6.31 -17.08
CA GLU A 97 -3.33 -6.77 -18.17
C GLU A 97 -4.65 -5.97 -18.24
N ALA A 98 -4.89 -5.10 -17.25
CA ALA A 98 -5.97 -4.11 -17.26
C ALA A 98 -5.47 -2.78 -17.84
N GLU A 99 -6.25 -2.16 -18.68
CA GLU A 99 -6.08 -1.01 -19.56
C GLU A 99 -5.31 0.25 -19.05
N TYR A 100 -4.78 0.25 -17.83
CA TYR A 100 -4.11 1.43 -17.26
C TYR A 100 -2.68 1.11 -16.82
N PRO A 101 -1.69 1.89 -17.31
CA PRO A 101 -0.32 1.77 -16.85
C PRO A 101 -0.22 2.13 -15.36
N GLY A 102 0.43 1.28 -14.59
CA GLY A 102 0.80 1.54 -13.21
C GLY A 102 2.30 1.80 -13.07
N ILE A 103 2.71 2.24 -11.91
CA ILE A 103 4.13 2.40 -11.56
C ILE A 103 4.43 1.56 -10.34
N ARG A 104 5.43 0.69 -10.46
CA ARG A 104 5.97 -0.09 -9.34
C ARG A 104 7.20 0.59 -8.76
N VAL A 105 7.14 0.87 -7.47
CA VAL A 105 8.28 1.32 -6.67
C VAL A 105 8.80 0.12 -5.88
N SER A 106 10.04 -0.29 -6.17
CA SER A 106 10.76 -1.28 -5.36
C SER A 106 11.67 -0.53 -4.40
N MET A 107 11.57 -0.82 -3.12
CA MET A 107 12.35 -0.17 -2.08
C MET A 107 12.80 -1.17 -1.02
N THR A 108 13.74 -0.76 -0.19
CA THR A 108 14.10 -1.48 1.04
C THR A 108 13.80 -0.62 2.23
N SER A 109 13.28 -1.23 3.28
CA SER A 109 13.25 -0.66 4.63
C SER A 109 14.33 -1.31 5.47
N VAL A 110 14.90 -0.54 6.39
CA VAL A 110 15.90 -1.00 7.34
C VAL A 110 15.41 -0.63 8.74
N PHE A 111 15.34 -1.63 9.59
CA PHE A 111 15.03 -1.48 11.01
C PHE A 111 16.09 -2.25 11.81
N ASP A 112 16.90 -1.53 12.60
CA ASP A 112 18.07 -2.06 13.24
C ASP A 112 19.02 -2.69 12.19
N SER A 113 19.23 -4.00 12.22
CA SER A 113 20.05 -4.74 11.24
C SER A 113 19.20 -5.50 10.19
N VAL A 114 17.88 -5.42 10.27
CA VAL A 114 16.98 -6.17 9.39
C VAL A 114 16.63 -5.34 8.16
N VAL A 115 16.97 -5.88 6.99
CA VAL A 115 16.62 -5.29 5.68
C VAL A 115 15.42 -6.03 5.11
N THR A 116 14.33 -5.30 4.84
CA THR A 116 13.10 -5.87 4.31
C THR A 116 12.76 -5.25 2.95
N PRO A 117 12.64 -6.04 1.87
CA PRO A 117 12.19 -5.53 0.59
C PRO A 117 10.69 -5.20 0.62
N LEU A 118 10.34 -4.04 0.09
CA LEU A 118 8.96 -3.59 -0.08
C LEU A 118 8.67 -3.30 -1.55
N LYS A 119 7.41 -3.46 -1.93
CA LYS A 119 6.88 -3.04 -3.22
C LYS A 119 5.63 -2.21 -3.02
N ILE A 120 5.55 -1.11 -3.76
CA ILE A 120 4.38 -0.24 -3.80
C ILE A 120 3.94 -0.16 -5.26
N ASP A 121 2.73 -0.60 -5.54
CA ASP A 121 2.12 -0.51 -6.86
C ASP A 121 1.13 0.65 -6.89
N ILE A 122 1.41 1.60 -7.76
CA ILE A 122 0.69 2.87 -7.86
C ILE A 122 -0.03 2.92 -9.18
N SER A 123 -1.35 3.06 -9.13
CA SER A 123 -2.21 3.34 -10.28
C SER A 123 -2.71 4.77 -10.27
N THR A 124 -3.29 5.20 -11.40
CA THR A 124 -3.96 6.48 -11.55
C THR A 124 -5.22 6.33 -12.37
N GLY A 125 -6.14 7.27 -12.19
CA GLY A 125 -7.39 7.28 -12.95
C GLY A 125 -8.45 6.32 -12.44
N ASP A 126 -8.22 5.63 -11.32
CA ASP A 126 -9.18 4.71 -10.75
C ASP A 126 -10.49 5.43 -10.38
N ALA A 127 -11.60 4.88 -10.81
CA ALA A 127 -12.92 5.36 -10.42
C ALA A 127 -13.26 4.88 -9.02
N ILE A 128 -13.30 5.79 -8.05
CA ILE A 128 -13.70 5.50 -6.66
C ILE A 128 -15.14 5.97 -6.47
N THR A 129 -16.07 5.06 -6.27
CA THR A 129 -17.49 5.38 -6.16
C THR A 129 -18.05 4.94 -4.80
N PRO A 130 -18.73 5.84 -4.04
CA PRO A 130 -18.98 7.26 -4.37
C PRO A 130 -17.75 8.17 -4.23
N LYS A 131 -16.79 7.87 -3.36
CA LYS A 131 -15.48 8.54 -3.17
C LYS A 131 -14.65 7.77 -2.14
N GLU A 132 -13.36 8.08 -2.08
CA GLU A 132 -12.47 7.59 -1.03
C GLU A 132 -12.96 8.01 0.36
N VAL A 133 -12.51 7.26 1.37
CA VAL A 133 -12.84 7.51 2.78
C VAL A 133 -11.57 7.77 3.59
N ARG A 134 -11.70 8.54 4.68
CA ARG A 134 -10.68 8.55 5.71
C ARG A 134 -10.82 7.29 6.54
N TYR A 135 -9.83 6.43 6.42
CA TYR A 135 -9.77 5.15 7.10
C TYR A 135 -8.87 5.25 8.32
N ARG A 136 -9.39 4.86 9.48
CA ARG A 136 -8.63 4.76 10.72
C ARG A 136 -7.87 3.45 10.75
N PHE A 137 -6.63 3.49 10.28
CA PHE A 137 -5.75 2.33 10.19
C PHE A 137 -5.13 2.05 11.56
N LYS A 138 -5.49 0.91 12.17
CA LYS A 138 -4.94 0.49 13.47
C LYS A 138 -3.54 -0.09 13.26
N LEU A 139 -2.58 0.38 14.06
CA LEU A 139 -1.20 -0.11 14.01
C LEU A 139 -1.08 -1.50 14.66
N MET A 140 -0.19 -2.31 14.11
CA MET A 140 -0.05 -3.73 14.47
C MET A 140 0.49 -3.93 15.89
N LEU A 141 1.53 -3.18 16.25
CA LEU A 141 2.27 -3.37 17.50
C LEU A 141 2.02 -2.26 18.54
N GLU A 142 1.15 -1.30 18.21
CA GLU A 142 0.88 -0.14 19.06
C GLU A 142 -0.62 0.05 19.26
N ASP A 143 -1.02 0.54 20.42
CA ASP A 143 -2.44 0.82 20.70
C ASP A 143 -2.82 2.25 20.23
N ARG A 144 -2.51 2.54 18.97
CA ARG A 144 -2.88 3.78 18.28
C ARG A 144 -3.24 3.51 16.82
N SER A 145 -3.76 4.51 16.17
CA SER A 145 -4.18 4.46 14.77
C SER A 145 -3.67 5.68 14.03
N ILE A 146 -3.52 5.57 12.72
CA ILE A 146 -3.25 6.66 11.79
C ILE A 146 -4.45 6.87 10.88
N ASP A 147 -4.67 8.10 10.41
CA ASP A 147 -5.73 8.43 9.46
C ASP A 147 -5.13 8.54 8.06
N ILE A 148 -5.57 7.68 7.16
CA ILE A 148 -5.14 7.64 5.75
C ILE A 148 -6.37 7.69 4.83
N LEU A 149 -6.19 8.12 3.59
CA LEU A 149 -7.22 7.91 2.58
C LEU A 149 -7.18 6.46 2.11
N ALA A 150 -8.35 5.89 1.91
CA ALA A 150 -8.52 4.53 1.44
C ALA A 150 -9.76 4.39 0.55
N TYR A 151 -9.81 3.32 -0.24
CA TYR A 151 -11.03 2.93 -0.92
C TYR A 151 -12.15 2.67 0.08
N ASN A 152 -13.36 3.05 -0.29
CA ASN A 152 -14.57 2.59 0.41
C ASN A 152 -14.81 1.10 0.14
N LEU A 153 -15.64 0.48 0.95
CA LEU A 153 -15.90 -0.95 0.86
C LEU A 153 -16.53 -1.35 -0.47
N GLU A 154 -17.39 -0.49 -1.03
CA GLU A 154 -18.07 -0.72 -2.30
C GLU A 154 -17.07 -0.82 -3.45
N THR A 155 -16.09 0.09 -3.51
CA THR A 155 -15.03 0.06 -4.53
C THR A 155 -14.12 -1.16 -4.34
N VAL A 156 -13.76 -1.51 -3.11
CA VAL A 156 -12.96 -2.73 -2.82
C VAL A 156 -13.68 -3.98 -3.31
N LEU A 157 -14.98 -4.09 -3.07
CA LEU A 157 -15.79 -5.24 -3.52
C LEU A 157 -15.92 -5.25 -5.05
N ALA A 158 -16.14 -4.09 -5.68
CA ALA A 158 -16.24 -3.97 -7.13
C ALA A 158 -14.95 -4.43 -7.84
N GLU A 159 -13.78 -3.98 -7.39
CA GLU A 159 -12.49 -4.45 -7.93
C GLU A 159 -12.27 -5.95 -7.76
N LYS A 160 -12.68 -6.51 -6.62
CA LYS A 160 -12.57 -7.96 -6.40
C LYS A 160 -13.50 -8.76 -7.30
N LEU A 161 -14.72 -8.30 -7.52
CA LEU A 161 -15.66 -8.93 -8.44
C LEU A 161 -15.18 -8.83 -9.88
N GLU A 162 -14.71 -7.66 -10.30
CA GLU A 162 -14.13 -7.45 -11.64
C GLU A 162 -12.93 -8.38 -11.86
N THR A 163 -12.02 -8.48 -10.89
CA THR A 163 -10.89 -9.41 -10.97
C THR A 163 -11.32 -10.86 -11.12
N ILE A 164 -12.40 -11.29 -10.44
CA ILE A 164 -12.94 -12.65 -10.56
C ILE A 164 -13.52 -12.88 -11.97
N ILE A 165 -14.26 -11.90 -12.49
CA ILE A 165 -14.94 -12.01 -13.78
C ILE A 165 -13.93 -11.98 -14.93
N THR A 166 -12.94 -11.09 -14.88
CA THR A 166 -12.00 -10.87 -15.99
C THR A 166 -10.88 -11.90 -16.04
N ARG A 167 -10.36 -12.32 -14.89
CA ARG A 167 -9.24 -13.28 -14.82
C ARG A 167 -9.66 -14.74 -14.90
N THR A 168 -10.96 -15.04 -15.01
CA THR A 168 -11.52 -16.41 -15.14
C THR A 168 -10.87 -17.47 -14.22
N VAL A 169 -11.19 -18.74 -14.42
CA VAL A 169 -10.86 -19.89 -13.56
C VAL A 169 -9.35 -20.16 -13.36
N THR A 170 -8.48 -19.44 -14.04
CA THR A 170 -7.01 -19.58 -13.96
C THR A 170 -6.35 -18.75 -12.86
N ASN A 171 -7.11 -17.91 -12.15
CA ASN A 171 -6.55 -17.09 -11.09
C ASN A 171 -6.49 -17.89 -9.77
N THR A 172 -5.33 -18.38 -9.43
CA THR A 172 -5.06 -19.18 -8.22
C THR A 172 -4.73 -18.32 -6.97
N ARG A 173 -5.10 -17.04 -6.96
CA ARG A 173 -4.89 -16.17 -5.80
C ARG A 173 -6.17 -15.96 -4.99
#